data_0bff4fa45a211dd284b750b4f9629216
#
_entry.id   0bff4fa45a211dd284b750b4f9629216
#
_cell.length_a   1.000
_cell.length_b   1.000
_cell.length_c   1.000
_cell.angle_alpha   90.00
_cell.angle_beta   90.00
_cell.angle_gamma   90.00
#
_symmetry.space_group_name_H-M   'P 1'
#
loop_
_entity.id
_entity.type
_entity.pdbx_description
1 polymer ?
#
loop_
_entity_poly.entity_id
_entity_poly.type
_entity_poly.pdbx_seq_one_letter_code
_entity_poly.pdbx_strand_id
1 'polypeptide(L)'
;MKAYLDIETDREGNISVIGISIGNNGFRQFVGKAITSHKVENCLRSARTIVTFNGDSFDLPQIKKQLNLDLKATHHSYDLFKVKKQLKIKGGLKELEKMYGIERKTEGVNGFKAVQLWEIYRRHGRKDALELLLEYNKEDVLNLIPLEEK
;
A
#
# COMPACT_ATOMS: atom_id res chain seq x y z
N MET A 1 0.35 -18.58 1.28
CA MET A 1 0.30 -17.53 0.25
C MET A 1 0.40 -16.17 0.91
N LYS A 2 1.11 -15.26 0.29
CA LYS A 2 1.34 -13.92 0.82
C LYS A 2 0.54 -12.89 0.06
N ALA A 3 0.05 -11.89 0.79
CA ALA A 3 -0.55 -10.70 0.20
C ALA A 3 0.39 -9.51 0.48
N TYR A 4 0.57 -8.66 -0.52
CA TYR A 4 1.34 -7.43 -0.41
C TYR A 4 0.36 -6.26 -0.45
N LEU A 5 0.47 -5.34 0.50
CA LEU A 5 -0.57 -4.34 0.72
C LEU A 5 0.03 -2.97 0.98
N ASP A 6 -0.62 -1.94 0.40
CA ASP A 6 -0.33 -0.54 0.67
C ASP A 6 -1.60 0.27 0.54
N ILE A 7 -1.75 1.30 1.37
CA ILE A 7 -2.90 2.21 1.30
C ILE A 7 -2.44 3.63 0.97
N GLU A 8 -3.36 4.40 0.39
CA GLU A 8 -3.21 5.84 0.27
C GLU A 8 -4.34 6.50 1.04
N THR A 9 -4.11 7.71 1.51
CA THR A 9 -5.12 8.47 2.28
C THR A 9 -5.33 9.83 1.66
N ASP A 10 -6.48 10.44 2.01
CA ASP A 10 -6.78 11.80 1.61
C ASP A 10 -6.21 12.79 2.66
N ARG A 11 -6.52 14.06 2.49
CA ARG A 11 -6.02 15.13 3.36
C ARG A 11 -6.47 14.95 4.81
N GLU A 12 -7.65 14.41 5.03
CA GLU A 12 -8.20 14.18 6.36
C GLU A 12 -7.79 12.83 6.97
N GLY A 13 -7.00 12.05 6.26
CA GLY A 13 -6.56 10.74 6.72
C GLY A 13 -7.49 9.59 6.36
N ASN A 14 -8.57 9.86 5.60
CA ASN A 14 -9.47 8.79 5.14
C ASN A 14 -8.80 7.99 4.04
N ILE A 15 -8.97 6.67 4.06
CA ILE A 15 -8.38 5.81 3.05
C ILE A 15 -9.00 6.11 1.69
N SER A 16 -8.16 6.44 0.70
CA SER A 16 -8.59 6.75 -0.66
C SER A 16 -8.34 5.59 -1.62
N VAL A 17 -7.27 4.83 -1.41
CA VAL A 17 -6.90 3.68 -2.25
C VAL A 17 -6.35 2.58 -1.35
N ILE A 18 -6.74 1.33 -1.65
CA ILE A 18 -6.09 0.15 -1.07
C ILE A 18 -5.61 -0.70 -2.23
N GLY A 19 -4.30 -0.96 -2.28
CA GLY A 19 -3.70 -1.86 -3.27
C GLY A 19 -3.30 -3.16 -2.60
N ILE A 20 -3.63 -4.27 -3.23
CA ILE A 20 -3.33 -5.60 -2.71
C ILE A 20 -2.88 -6.49 -3.87
N SER A 21 -1.76 -7.19 -3.67
CA SER A 21 -1.32 -8.22 -4.61
C SER A 21 -1.27 -9.56 -3.89
N ILE A 22 -2.01 -10.54 -4.39
CA ILE A 22 -1.92 -11.92 -3.89
C ILE A 22 -0.80 -12.60 -4.67
N GLY A 23 0.35 -12.79 -4.03
CA GLY A 23 1.55 -13.20 -4.73
C GLY A 23 1.95 -12.14 -5.75
N ASN A 24 2.47 -12.56 -6.90
CA ASN A 24 2.88 -11.64 -7.96
C ASN A 24 1.90 -11.58 -9.13
N ASN A 25 0.74 -12.25 -9.04
CA ASN A 25 -0.19 -12.42 -10.17
C ASN A 25 -1.59 -11.85 -9.94
N GLY A 26 -1.93 -11.47 -8.73
CA GLY A 26 -3.30 -11.09 -8.39
C GLY A 26 -3.40 -9.67 -7.85
N PHE A 27 -2.97 -8.66 -8.61
CA PHE A 27 -3.05 -7.29 -8.15
C PHE A 27 -4.46 -6.73 -8.30
N ARG A 28 -4.95 -6.07 -7.23
CA ARG A 28 -6.24 -5.38 -7.22
C ARG A 28 -6.13 -4.05 -6.49
N GLN A 29 -6.95 -3.11 -6.90
CA GLN A 29 -7.07 -1.83 -6.22
C GLN A 29 -8.53 -1.55 -5.91
N PHE A 30 -8.77 -1.00 -4.74
CA PHE A 30 -10.09 -0.52 -4.32
C PHE A 30 -9.98 0.99 -4.12
N VAL A 31 -10.89 1.76 -4.71
CA VAL A 31 -10.78 3.22 -4.80
C VAL A 31 -12.03 3.87 -4.26
N GLY A 32 -11.87 4.84 -3.36
CA GLY A 32 -12.94 5.68 -2.85
C GLY A 32 -14.09 4.89 -2.26
N LYS A 33 -15.29 5.08 -2.78
CA LYS A 33 -16.50 4.41 -2.28
C LYS A 33 -16.52 2.92 -2.54
N ALA A 34 -15.68 2.40 -3.43
CA ALA A 34 -15.55 0.97 -3.67
C ALA A 34 -14.81 0.25 -2.55
N ILE A 35 -14.20 0.98 -1.63
CA ILE A 35 -13.49 0.41 -0.50
C ILE A 35 -14.53 -0.02 0.56
N THR A 36 -14.69 -1.33 0.74
CA THR A 36 -15.56 -1.88 1.78
C THR A 36 -14.81 -2.97 2.53
N SER A 37 -15.17 -3.18 3.80
CA SER A 37 -14.53 -4.23 4.60
C SER A 37 -14.73 -5.61 3.97
N HIS A 38 -15.91 -5.86 3.42
CA HIS A 38 -16.22 -7.14 2.79
C HIS A 38 -15.31 -7.43 1.58
N LYS A 39 -15.11 -6.45 0.70
CA LYS A 39 -14.26 -6.63 -0.48
C LYS A 39 -12.80 -6.84 -0.10
N VAL A 40 -12.32 -6.10 0.88
CA VAL A 40 -10.94 -6.24 1.35
C VAL A 40 -10.74 -7.59 2.01
N GLU A 41 -11.67 -7.98 2.88
CA GLU A 41 -11.61 -9.26 3.56
C GLU A 41 -11.62 -10.43 2.58
N ASN A 42 -12.51 -10.39 1.58
CA ASN A 42 -12.57 -11.42 0.55
C ASN A 42 -11.26 -11.52 -0.23
N CYS A 43 -10.67 -10.37 -0.58
CA CYS A 43 -9.41 -10.34 -1.31
C CYS A 43 -8.27 -11.00 -0.52
N LEU A 44 -8.27 -10.83 0.79
CA LEU A 44 -7.20 -11.32 1.67
C LEU A 44 -7.47 -12.72 2.24
N ARG A 45 -8.62 -13.31 1.95
CA ARG A 45 -9.01 -14.58 2.56
C ARG A 45 -8.05 -15.72 2.26
N SER A 46 -7.48 -15.75 1.06
CA SER A 46 -6.57 -16.82 0.65
C SER A 46 -5.14 -16.66 1.16
N ALA A 47 -4.81 -15.52 1.74
CA ALA A 47 -3.47 -15.24 2.23
C ALA A 47 -3.37 -15.50 3.73
N ARG A 48 -2.22 -15.98 4.18
CA ARG A 48 -1.93 -16.15 5.62
C ARG A 48 -1.10 -15.01 6.14
N THR A 49 -0.26 -14.44 5.30
CA THR A 49 0.68 -13.38 5.66
C THR A 49 0.39 -12.15 4.84
N ILE A 50 0.40 -10.99 5.50
CA ILE A 50 0.31 -9.69 4.84
C ILE A 50 1.66 -9.00 4.97
N VAL A 51 2.26 -8.67 3.84
CA VAL A 51 3.54 -7.98 3.75
C VAL A 51 3.28 -6.50 3.47
N THR A 52 3.87 -5.64 4.27
CA THR A 52 3.73 -4.19 4.15
C THR A 52 5.08 -3.52 4.34
N PHE A 53 5.11 -2.21 4.12
CA PHE A 53 6.20 -1.35 4.55
C PHE A 53 5.63 -0.32 5.53
N ASN A 54 5.94 -0.50 6.82
CA ASN A 54 5.41 0.29 7.93
C ASN A 54 3.91 0.07 8.19
N GLY A 55 3.37 -1.08 7.75
CA GLY A 55 1.95 -1.37 7.89
C GLY A 55 1.50 -1.61 9.32
N ASP A 56 2.39 -2.12 10.18
CA ASP A 56 2.05 -2.33 11.59
C ASP A 56 1.71 -1.02 12.30
N SER A 57 2.36 0.07 11.89
CA SER A 57 2.14 1.38 12.50
C SER A 57 1.11 2.23 11.77
N PHE A 58 0.85 1.96 10.50
CA PHE A 58 0.00 2.83 9.69
C PHE A 58 -1.12 2.08 8.97
N ASP A 59 -0.79 1.26 7.96
CA ASP A 59 -1.81 0.67 7.06
C ASP A 59 -2.83 -0.17 7.82
N LEU A 60 -2.36 -1.10 8.65
CA LEU A 60 -3.26 -2.03 9.34
C LEU A 60 -4.10 -1.36 10.41
N PRO A 61 -3.54 -0.43 11.24
CA PRO A 61 -4.36 0.33 12.18
C PRO A 61 -5.41 1.21 11.49
N GLN A 62 -5.08 1.81 10.34
CA GLN A 62 -6.04 2.63 9.60
C GLN A 62 -7.19 1.78 9.04
N ILE A 63 -6.88 0.59 8.53
CA ILE A 63 -7.90 -0.33 8.03
C ILE A 63 -8.81 -0.77 9.19
N LYS A 64 -8.24 -1.07 10.34
CA LYS A 64 -9.02 -1.45 11.52
C LYS A 64 -9.95 -0.31 11.96
N LYS A 65 -9.42 0.90 12.02
CA LYS A 65 -10.19 2.07 12.45
C LYS A 65 -11.29 2.42 11.47
N GLN A 66 -11.01 2.41 10.18
CA GLN A 66 -11.94 2.92 9.18
C GLN A 66 -12.86 1.86 8.62
N LEU A 67 -12.41 0.60 8.51
CA LEU A 67 -13.21 -0.49 7.97
C LEU A 67 -13.68 -1.49 9.03
N ASN A 68 -13.27 -1.29 10.29
CA ASN A 68 -13.56 -2.22 11.38
C ASN A 68 -13.10 -3.64 11.04
N LEU A 69 -11.92 -3.75 10.44
CA LEU A 69 -11.35 -5.01 9.98
C LEU A 69 -9.96 -5.18 10.60
N ASP A 70 -9.86 -6.07 11.59
CA ASP A 70 -8.60 -6.29 12.32
C ASP A 70 -7.79 -7.38 11.63
N LEU A 71 -6.99 -6.99 10.66
CA LEU A 71 -6.18 -7.92 9.87
C LEU A 71 -5.06 -8.57 10.68
N LYS A 72 -4.58 -7.91 11.75
CA LYS A 72 -3.57 -8.52 12.62
C LYS A 72 -4.13 -9.71 13.41
N ALA A 73 -5.44 -9.73 13.66
CA ALA A 73 -6.08 -10.83 14.38
C ALA A 73 -6.24 -12.06 13.50
N THR A 74 -6.28 -11.91 12.18
CA THR A 74 -6.58 -12.99 11.23
C THR A 74 -5.40 -13.39 10.37
N HIS A 75 -4.36 -12.54 10.27
CA HIS A 75 -3.22 -12.77 9.38
C HIS A 75 -1.92 -12.52 10.13
N HIS A 76 -0.87 -13.18 9.70
CA HIS A 76 0.47 -12.86 10.15
C HIS A 76 0.94 -11.57 9.46
N SER A 77 1.35 -10.59 10.24
CA SER A 77 1.84 -9.32 9.70
C SER A 77 3.36 -9.36 9.55
N TYR A 78 3.86 -9.13 8.34
CA TYR A 78 5.28 -9.08 8.06
C TYR A 78 5.62 -7.68 7.54
N ASP A 79 6.14 -6.84 8.43
CA ASP A 79 6.41 -5.44 8.15
C ASP A 79 7.89 -5.26 7.80
N LEU A 80 8.15 -4.97 6.52
CA LEU A 80 9.52 -4.81 6.04
C LEU A 80 10.25 -3.63 6.67
N PHE A 81 9.52 -2.62 7.13
CA PHE A 81 10.13 -1.50 7.85
C PHE A 81 10.76 -1.98 9.17
N LYS A 82 10.09 -2.90 9.86
CA LYS A 82 10.65 -3.49 11.08
C LYS A 82 11.84 -4.39 10.79
N VAL A 83 11.77 -5.14 9.70
CA VAL A 83 12.88 -6.01 9.28
C VAL A 83 14.12 -5.18 8.98
N LYS A 84 13.97 -4.08 8.23
CA LYS A 84 15.12 -3.24 7.92
C LYS A 84 15.72 -2.60 9.17
N LYS A 85 14.89 -2.24 10.16
CA LYS A 85 15.38 -1.71 11.43
C LYS A 85 16.21 -2.73 12.18
N GLN A 86 15.76 -3.99 12.21
CA GLN A 86 16.51 -5.07 12.86
C GLN A 86 17.85 -5.29 12.17
N LEU A 87 17.91 -5.12 10.85
CA LEU A 87 19.13 -5.25 10.07
C LEU A 87 19.96 -3.97 10.07
N LYS A 88 19.50 -2.92 10.74
CA LYS A 88 20.15 -1.60 10.82
C LYS A 88 20.35 -0.95 9.45
N ILE A 89 19.44 -1.20 8.52
CA ILE A 89 19.43 -0.57 7.20
C ILE A 89 18.64 0.73 7.31
N LYS A 90 19.20 1.82 6.81
CA LYS A 90 18.57 3.15 6.86
C LYS A 90 17.82 3.44 5.56
N GLY A 91 16.88 4.39 5.64
CA GLY A 91 16.13 4.87 4.49
C GLY A 91 14.69 4.36 4.46
N GLY A 92 13.84 5.08 3.74
CA GLY A 92 12.47 4.69 3.50
C GLY A 92 12.36 3.76 2.30
N LEU A 93 11.11 3.49 1.89
CA LEU A 93 10.85 2.55 0.79
C LEU A 93 11.57 2.97 -0.49
N LYS A 94 11.50 4.24 -0.86
CA LYS A 94 12.09 4.72 -2.12
C LYS A 94 13.62 4.63 -2.11
N GLU A 95 14.25 4.91 -0.98
CA GLU A 95 15.70 4.77 -0.86
C GLU A 95 16.14 3.31 -0.96
N LEU A 96 15.36 2.40 -0.37
CA LEU A 96 15.66 0.97 -0.47
C LEU A 96 15.47 0.46 -1.89
N GLU A 97 14.45 0.95 -2.61
CA GLU A 97 14.27 0.62 -4.01
C GLU A 97 15.51 1.00 -4.83
N LYS A 98 16.03 2.20 -4.63
CA LYS A 98 17.25 2.65 -5.32
C LYS A 98 18.46 1.82 -4.93
N MET A 99 18.60 1.51 -3.65
CA MET A 99 19.72 0.72 -3.14
C MET A 99 19.77 -0.67 -3.77
N TYR A 100 18.61 -1.29 -4.01
CA TYR A 100 18.54 -2.65 -4.56
C TYR A 100 18.21 -2.70 -6.05
N GLY A 101 18.25 -1.55 -6.74
CA GLY A 101 18.07 -1.51 -8.18
C GLY A 101 16.64 -1.76 -8.64
N ILE A 102 15.66 -1.47 -7.81
CA ILE A 102 14.25 -1.62 -8.15
C ILE A 102 13.78 -0.33 -8.81
N GLU A 103 13.39 -0.42 -10.08
CA GLU A 103 12.96 0.74 -10.85
C GLU A 103 11.54 1.18 -10.51
N ARG A 104 11.25 2.46 -10.81
CA ARG A 104 9.98 3.05 -10.49
C ARG A 104 9.58 4.05 -11.58
N LYS A 105 8.37 3.86 -12.15
CA LYS A 105 7.84 4.75 -13.20
C LYS A 105 7.30 6.06 -12.61
N THR A 106 6.84 6.03 -11.37
CA THR A 106 6.30 7.22 -10.70
C THR A 106 7.36 7.93 -9.86
N GLU A 107 8.59 7.94 -10.34
CA GLU A 107 9.66 8.66 -9.67
C GLU A 107 9.28 10.13 -9.52
N GLY A 108 9.54 10.71 -8.34
CA GLY A 108 9.14 12.08 -8.04
C GLY A 108 7.79 12.20 -7.34
N VAL A 109 6.96 11.15 -7.35
CA VAL A 109 5.74 11.13 -6.55
C VAL A 109 6.08 10.60 -5.15
N ASN A 110 5.61 11.30 -4.13
CA ASN A 110 5.77 10.89 -2.74
C ASN A 110 4.41 10.89 -2.05
N GLY A 111 4.38 10.57 -0.75
CA GLY A 111 3.12 10.52 0.00
C GLY A 111 2.35 11.83 -0.01
N PHE A 112 3.06 12.96 0.11
CA PHE A 112 2.44 14.28 0.06
C PHE A 112 1.78 14.54 -1.30
N LYS A 113 2.51 14.24 -2.38
CA LYS A 113 2.00 14.42 -3.74
C LYS A 113 0.83 13.47 -4.03
N ALA A 114 0.88 12.26 -3.47
CA ALA A 114 -0.23 11.30 -3.61
C ALA A 114 -1.53 11.86 -3.02
N VAL A 115 -1.45 12.50 -1.85
CA VAL A 115 -2.62 13.16 -1.25
C VAL A 115 -3.14 14.27 -2.16
N GLN A 116 -2.25 15.07 -2.75
CA GLN A 116 -2.62 16.13 -3.68
C GLN A 116 -3.32 15.57 -4.92
N LEU A 117 -2.82 14.47 -5.48
CA LEU A 117 -3.43 13.84 -6.66
C LEU A 117 -4.86 13.39 -6.37
N TRP A 118 -5.11 12.83 -5.21
CA TRP A 118 -6.46 12.44 -4.82
C TRP A 118 -7.38 13.66 -4.72
N GLU A 119 -6.91 14.77 -4.12
CA GLU A 119 -7.69 15.99 -4.01
C GLU A 119 -8.03 16.60 -5.38
N ILE A 120 -7.06 16.58 -6.31
CA ILE A 120 -7.27 17.06 -7.67
C ILE A 120 -8.36 16.23 -8.36
N TYR A 121 -8.26 14.90 -8.24
CA TYR A 121 -9.28 14.02 -8.81
C TYR A 121 -10.65 14.26 -8.19
N ARG A 122 -10.72 14.33 -6.87
CA ARG A 122 -11.98 14.48 -6.15
C ARG A 122 -12.67 15.80 -6.46
N ARG A 123 -11.90 16.89 -6.51
CA ARG A 123 -12.46 18.25 -6.70
C ARG A 123 -12.72 18.61 -8.15
N HIS A 124 -11.90 18.13 -9.05
CA HIS A 124 -11.95 18.57 -10.46
C HIS A 124 -12.23 17.43 -11.44
N GLY A 125 -12.41 16.20 -10.95
CA GLY A 125 -12.69 15.05 -11.80
C GLY A 125 -11.55 14.68 -12.75
N ARG A 126 -10.31 15.07 -12.43
CA ARG A 126 -9.15 14.83 -13.30
C ARG A 126 -8.74 13.36 -13.25
N LYS A 127 -9.10 12.63 -14.29
CA LYS A 127 -8.80 11.20 -14.37
C LYS A 127 -7.31 10.92 -14.48
N ASP A 128 -6.55 11.82 -15.11
CA ASP A 128 -5.10 11.67 -15.20
C ASP A 128 -4.42 11.71 -13.82
N ALA A 129 -4.95 12.54 -12.91
CA ALA A 129 -4.45 12.58 -11.53
C ALA A 129 -4.73 11.26 -10.81
N LEU A 130 -5.92 10.70 -10.98
CA LEU A 130 -6.26 9.40 -10.39
C LEU A 130 -5.37 8.29 -10.98
N GLU A 131 -5.17 8.28 -12.29
CA GLU A 131 -4.32 7.27 -12.93
C GLU A 131 -2.89 7.30 -12.39
N LEU A 132 -2.33 8.49 -12.20
CA LEU A 132 -0.98 8.61 -11.64
C LEU A 132 -0.94 8.12 -10.19
N LEU A 133 -1.97 8.46 -9.39
CA LEU A 133 -2.07 7.99 -8.01
C LEU A 133 -2.16 6.46 -7.96
N LEU A 134 -2.99 5.86 -8.81
CA LEU A 134 -3.14 4.41 -8.84
C LEU A 134 -1.85 3.72 -9.27
N GLU A 135 -1.12 4.29 -10.23
CA GLU A 135 0.18 3.74 -10.63
C GLU A 135 1.20 3.85 -9.48
N TYR A 136 1.20 4.96 -8.76
CA TYR A 136 2.06 5.14 -7.59
C TYR A 136 1.77 4.07 -6.52
N ASN A 137 0.49 3.89 -6.16
CA ASN A 137 0.08 2.87 -5.19
C ASN A 137 0.45 1.47 -5.66
N LYS A 138 0.23 1.18 -6.95
CA LYS A 138 0.57 -0.12 -7.53
C LYS A 138 2.06 -0.40 -7.40
N GLU A 139 2.90 0.59 -7.66
CA GLU A 139 4.35 0.42 -7.52
C GLU A 139 4.75 0.23 -6.05
N ASP A 140 4.10 0.94 -5.12
CA ASP A 140 4.35 0.75 -3.70
C ASP A 140 4.03 -0.67 -3.25
N VAL A 141 2.99 -1.29 -3.83
CA VAL A 141 2.63 -2.68 -3.53
C VAL A 141 3.58 -3.66 -4.20
N LEU A 142 3.72 -3.57 -5.53
CA LEU A 142 4.47 -4.56 -6.30
C LEU A 142 5.96 -4.54 -6.00
N ASN A 143 6.51 -3.38 -5.67
CA ASN A 143 7.93 -3.28 -5.34
C ASN A 143 8.28 -3.91 -3.99
N LEU A 144 7.27 -4.22 -3.16
CA LEU A 144 7.51 -4.98 -1.94
C LEU A 144 7.97 -6.41 -2.24
N ILE A 145 7.55 -6.97 -3.37
CA ILE A 145 7.88 -8.35 -3.73
C ILE A 145 9.39 -8.53 -3.90
N PRO A 146 10.07 -7.79 -4.81
CA PRO A 146 11.53 -7.93 -4.92
C PRO A 146 12.27 -7.42 -3.69
N LEU A 147 11.70 -6.43 -2.97
CA LEU A 147 12.33 -5.90 -1.77
C LEU A 147 12.36 -6.94 -0.66
N GLU A 148 11.30 -7.72 -0.50
CA GLU A 148 11.24 -8.79 0.50
C GLU A 148 12.33 -9.83 0.26
N GLU A 149 12.68 -10.10 -0.99
CA GLU A 149 13.69 -11.08 -1.35
C GLU A 149 15.11 -10.63 -1.00
N LYS A 150 15.31 -9.36 -0.76
CA LYS A 150 16.63 -8.81 -0.39
C LYS A 150 16.79 -8.77 1.12
#